data_09d98082b2b3c8fbae8b12cc5dca8caf
#
_entry.id   09d98082b2b3c8fbae8b12cc5dca8caf
#
_cell.length_a   1.000
_cell.length_b   1.000
_cell.length_c   1.000
_cell.angle_alpha   90.00
_cell.angle_beta   90.00
_cell.angle_gamma   90.00
#
_symmetry.space_group_name_H-M   'P 1'
#
loop_
_entity.id
_entity.type
_entity.pdbx_description
1 polymer ?
#
loop_
_entity_poly.entity_id
_entity_poly.type
_entity_poly.pdbx_seq_one_letter_code
_entity_poly.pdbx_strand_id
1 'polypeptide(L)'
;MIENRGPTSCLVVGNYCHDVLMKDGVVLAESLGGAAAFISAVLDGVAIPSTFVSKVGPDFAYSVARSPSVFESSKTTVFHAHFSSQVQRHDRVLKRVESCAPITPSDLPASRRFEFGMAVGVAGEMLPETLERMLDICDTVFVDVQALIRAFDPADGTVSLVHLRDSGFDHLVPRIGFLKASSDEAPYVGVEAARKECCVVVTNGEEGCTVYYQNVEQRIAPFPTVQVDPTGAGDSFLGGLVVGLIEGMPVPDAALLGNFFGSLTVGQLGLPKFDFRVLQLRMSSNEGG
;
A
#
# COMPACT_ATOMS: atom_id res chain seq x y z
N MET A 1 -31.86 0.16 16.16
CA MET A 1 -31.58 1.58 15.83
C MET A 1 -30.27 1.56 15.07
N ILE A 2 -30.29 1.80 13.76
CA ILE A 2 -29.07 1.97 12.95
C ILE A 2 -28.56 3.35 13.34
N GLU A 3 -27.50 3.40 14.13
CA GLU A 3 -26.78 4.64 14.38
C GLU A 3 -26.39 5.22 13.02
N ASN A 4 -26.79 6.45 12.80
CA ASN A 4 -26.45 7.23 11.62
C ASN A 4 -24.93 7.53 11.71
N ARG A 5 -24.08 6.55 11.34
CA ARG A 5 -22.64 6.74 11.25
C ARG A 5 -22.41 7.79 10.16
N GLY A 6 -21.77 8.87 10.53
CA GLY A 6 -21.33 9.87 9.55
C GLY A 6 -20.49 9.20 8.46
N PRO A 7 -20.19 9.88 7.35
CA PRO A 7 -19.47 9.25 6.24
C PRO A 7 -18.15 8.65 6.76
N THR A 8 -17.94 7.37 6.46
CA THR A 8 -16.73 6.61 6.78
C THR A 8 -15.50 7.42 6.39
N SER A 9 -14.58 7.60 7.33
CA SER A 9 -13.38 8.39 7.11
C SER A 9 -12.14 7.52 7.08
N CYS A 10 -11.37 7.60 6.00
CA CYS A 10 -10.11 6.90 5.82
C CYS A 10 -8.93 7.88 5.87
N LEU A 11 -7.87 7.52 6.62
CA LEU A 11 -6.60 8.23 6.65
C LEU A 11 -5.55 7.39 5.92
N VAL A 12 -4.88 7.95 4.92
CA VAL A 12 -3.77 7.32 4.20
C VAL A 12 -2.49 8.07 4.51
N VAL A 13 -1.45 7.38 4.97
CA VAL A 13 -0.16 7.96 5.38
C VAL A 13 0.97 7.29 4.62
N GLY A 14 1.64 8.04 3.74
CA GLY A 14 2.77 7.60 2.93
C GLY A 14 3.11 8.62 1.85
N ASN A 15 4.38 8.70 1.46
CA ASN A 15 4.85 9.69 0.50
C ASN A 15 4.54 9.29 -0.96
N TYR A 16 4.30 10.28 -1.81
CA TYR A 16 4.41 10.12 -3.25
C TYR A 16 5.89 10.00 -3.64
N CYS A 17 6.15 9.24 -4.69
CA CYS A 17 7.50 9.01 -5.20
C CYS A 17 7.58 9.33 -6.69
N HIS A 18 8.79 9.57 -7.15
CA HIS A 18 9.16 9.55 -8.56
C HIS A 18 9.84 8.21 -8.85
N ASP A 19 9.20 7.38 -9.66
CA ASP A 19 9.70 6.05 -10.02
C ASP A 19 10.36 6.10 -11.40
N VAL A 20 11.61 5.66 -11.47
CA VAL A 20 12.41 5.58 -12.69
C VAL A 20 12.66 4.11 -13.03
N LEU A 21 12.13 3.68 -14.17
CA LEU A 21 12.35 2.34 -14.69
C LEU A 21 13.61 2.32 -15.54
N MET A 22 14.57 1.48 -15.18
CA MET A 22 15.85 1.38 -15.87
C MET A 22 16.11 -0.04 -16.39
N LYS A 23 16.63 -0.15 -17.59
CA LYS A 23 17.08 -1.41 -18.18
C LYS A 23 18.49 -1.25 -18.72
N ASP A 24 19.43 -2.09 -18.26
CA ASP A 24 20.83 -2.09 -18.67
C ASP A 24 21.47 -0.68 -18.62
N GLY A 25 21.12 0.11 -17.58
CA GLY A 25 21.62 1.47 -17.38
C GLY A 25 20.90 2.57 -18.17
N VAL A 26 19.86 2.23 -18.95
CA VAL A 26 19.09 3.20 -19.74
C VAL A 26 17.72 3.42 -19.07
N VAL A 27 17.29 4.69 -18.94
CA VAL A 27 15.95 5.05 -18.48
C VAL A 27 14.93 4.66 -19.54
N LEU A 28 13.96 3.82 -19.18
CA LEU A 28 12.87 3.39 -20.05
C LEU A 28 11.60 4.20 -19.84
N ALA A 29 11.31 4.54 -18.58
CA ALA A 29 10.10 5.29 -18.20
C ALA A 29 10.32 6.00 -16.87
N GLU A 30 9.57 7.08 -16.69
CA GLU A 30 9.46 7.80 -15.43
C GLU A 30 7.96 7.99 -15.13
N SER A 31 7.57 7.81 -13.88
CA SER A 31 6.16 7.87 -13.48
C SER A 31 5.97 8.30 -12.03
N LEU A 32 4.76 8.77 -11.73
CA LEU A 32 4.32 8.91 -10.34
C LEU A 32 4.23 7.51 -9.71
N GLY A 33 4.86 7.36 -8.57
CA GLY A 33 4.88 6.15 -7.76
C GLY A 33 4.58 6.41 -6.29
N GLY A 34 4.89 5.40 -5.48
CA GLY A 34 4.56 5.36 -4.06
C GLY A 34 3.19 4.73 -3.82
N ALA A 35 3.08 3.91 -2.76
CA ALA A 35 1.85 3.20 -2.41
C ALA A 35 0.64 4.14 -2.27
N ALA A 36 0.83 5.33 -1.70
CA ALA A 36 -0.21 6.34 -1.55
C ALA A 36 -0.85 6.76 -2.88
N ALA A 37 -0.07 6.78 -3.99
CA ALA A 37 -0.59 7.14 -5.32
C ALA A 37 -1.56 6.07 -5.85
N PHE A 38 -1.19 4.80 -5.78
CA PHE A 38 -2.03 3.69 -6.24
C PHE A 38 -3.30 3.54 -5.40
N ILE A 39 -3.17 3.66 -4.07
CA ILE A 39 -4.32 3.64 -3.15
C ILE A 39 -5.24 4.82 -3.42
N SER A 40 -4.71 6.03 -3.68
CA SER A 40 -5.49 7.20 -4.08
C SER A 40 -6.34 6.90 -5.31
N ALA A 41 -5.75 6.29 -6.34
CA ALA A 41 -6.47 5.95 -7.57
C ALA A 41 -7.64 4.98 -7.29
N VAL A 42 -7.46 3.99 -6.41
CA VAL A 42 -8.54 3.07 -6.00
C VAL A 42 -9.65 3.82 -5.25
N LEU A 43 -9.31 4.56 -4.18
CA LEU A 43 -10.29 5.24 -3.33
C LEU A 43 -11.06 6.32 -4.11
N ASP A 44 -10.38 7.08 -4.97
CA ASP A 44 -11.01 8.08 -5.82
C ASP A 44 -11.89 7.43 -6.91
N GLY A 45 -11.44 6.29 -7.47
CA GLY A 45 -12.21 5.51 -8.46
C GLY A 45 -13.53 4.96 -7.95
N VAL A 46 -13.68 4.78 -6.63
CA VAL A 46 -14.92 4.34 -5.97
C VAL A 46 -15.54 5.43 -5.07
N ALA A 47 -15.04 6.66 -5.16
CA ALA A 47 -15.55 7.82 -4.44
C ALA A 47 -15.54 7.70 -2.90
N ILE A 48 -14.58 6.95 -2.33
CA ILE A 48 -14.41 6.87 -0.87
C ILE A 48 -13.76 8.17 -0.34
N PRO A 49 -14.40 8.89 0.59
CA PRO A 49 -13.82 10.07 1.21
C PRO A 49 -12.58 9.70 2.03
N SER A 50 -11.44 10.33 1.72
CA SER A 50 -10.17 10.02 2.38
C SER A 50 -9.33 11.27 2.64
N THR A 51 -8.54 11.22 3.69
CA THR A 51 -7.53 12.22 4.04
C THR A 51 -6.16 11.61 3.77
N PHE A 52 -5.30 12.34 3.06
CA PHE A 52 -3.94 11.90 2.76
C PHE A 52 -2.94 12.75 3.54
N VAL A 53 -1.94 12.08 4.13
CA VAL A 53 -0.76 12.71 4.69
C VAL A 53 0.45 12.17 3.91
N SER A 54 1.02 13.04 3.10
CA SER A 54 2.14 12.75 2.21
C SER A 54 3.04 13.96 2.12
N LYS A 55 4.35 13.75 2.03
CA LYS A 55 5.36 14.80 1.84
C LYS A 55 6.09 14.62 0.53
N VAL A 56 6.45 15.73 -0.07
CA VAL A 56 7.29 15.81 -1.28
C VAL A 56 8.25 16.98 -1.18
N GLY A 57 9.27 17.01 -2.01
CA GLY A 57 10.13 18.18 -2.19
C GLY A 57 9.52 19.22 -3.17
N PRO A 58 10.12 20.41 -3.28
CA PRO A 58 9.71 21.42 -4.26
C PRO A 58 9.93 21.00 -5.72
N ASP A 59 10.66 19.92 -5.93
CA ASP A 59 10.91 19.28 -7.24
C ASP A 59 9.79 18.32 -7.68
N PHE A 60 8.70 18.19 -6.91
CA PHE A 60 7.57 17.34 -7.26
C PHE A 60 6.84 17.86 -8.51
N ALA A 61 6.91 17.10 -9.60
CA ALA A 61 6.46 17.52 -10.92
C ALA A 61 5.10 16.95 -11.35
N TYR A 62 4.39 16.23 -10.47
CA TYR A 62 3.15 15.56 -10.81
C TYR A 62 1.92 16.34 -10.36
N SER A 63 0.84 16.26 -11.15
CA SER A 63 -0.49 16.71 -10.75
C SER A 63 -1.24 15.54 -10.12
N VAL A 64 -1.67 15.69 -8.87
CA VAL A 64 -2.37 14.67 -8.09
C VAL A 64 -3.67 15.24 -7.51
N ALA A 65 -4.68 14.38 -7.34
CA ALA A 65 -5.97 14.79 -6.76
C ALA A 65 -5.85 15.15 -5.27
N ARG A 66 -4.90 14.52 -4.56
CA ARG A 66 -4.63 14.73 -3.14
C ARG A 66 -3.28 15.43 -2.98
N SER A 67 -3.30 16.75 -2.80
CA SER A 67 -2.08 17.55 -2.72
C SER A 67 -1.22 17.14 -1.51
N PRO A 68 0.06 16.79 -1.72
CA PRO A 68 1.00 16.53 -0.62
C PRO A 68 1.45 17.83 0.04
N SER A 69 2.03 17.73 1.23
CA SER A 69 2.76 18.82 1.85
C SER A 69 4.14 18.97 1.20
N VAL A 70 4.47 20.17 0.73
CA VAL A 70 5.79 20.46 0.16
C VAL A 70 6.77 20.80 1.28
N PHE A 71 7.90 20.09 1.33
CA PHE A 71 8.97 20.25 2.31
C PHE A 71 10.19 20.89 1.66
N GLU A 72 10.38 22.19 1.87
CA GLU A 72 11.40 23.00 1.20
C GLU A 72 12.85 22.53 1.40
N SER A 73 13.11 21.83 2.51
CA SER A 73 14.45 21.32 2.86
C SER A 73 14.72 19.89 2.39
N SER A 74 13.79 19.27 1.65
CA SER A 74 13.92 17.90 1.16
C SER A 74 13.67 17.85 -0.35
N LYS A 75 14.14 16.79 -0.99
CA LYS A 75 13.73 16.41 -2.33
C LYS A 75 12.57 15.44 -2.28
N THR A 76 11.86 15.30 -3.39
CA THR A 76 10.88 14.22 -3.57
C THR A 76 11.58 12.87 -3.52
N THR A 77 10.93 11.88 -2.91
CA THR A 77 11.45 10.50 -2.89
C THR A 77 11.57 9.95 -4.32
N VAL A 78 12.73 9.39 -4.65
CA VAL A 78 13.02 8.81 -5.96
C VAL A 78 13.46 7.37 -5.82
N PHE A 79 12.79 6.47 -6.57
CA PHE A 79 13.22 5.09 -6.71
C PHE A 79 13.68 4.80 -8.14
N HIS A 80 14.79 4.06 -8.25
CA HIS A 80 15.21 3.43 -9.50
C HIS A 80 14.95 1.93 -9.43
N ALA A 81 14.15 1.42 -10.36
CA ALA A 81 13.92 -0.01 -10.54
C ALA A 81 14.78 -0.50 -11.69
N HIS A 82 15.85 -1.24 -11.39
CA HIS A 82 16.82 -1.73 -12.37
C HIS A 82 16.45 -3.15 -12.81
N PHE A 83 16.39 -3.33 -14.14
CA PHE A 83 16.23 -4.63 -14.79
C PHE A 83 17.46 -4.95 -15.62
N SER A 84 17.83 -6.22 -15.68
CA SER A 84 18.87 -6.72 -16.58
C SER A 84 18.25 -7.60 -17.65
N SER A 85 18.73 -7.46 -18.90
CA SER A 85 18.34 -8.35 -20.00
C SER A 85 18.80 -9.80 -19.80
N GLN A 86 19.77 -10.02 -18.91
CA GLN A 86 20.34 -11.35 -18.62
C GLN A 86 19.59 -12.12 -17.53
N VAL A 87 18.66 -11.47 -16.83
CA VAL A 87 17.94 -12.04 -15.67
C VAL A 87 16.44 -12.02 -15.96
N GLN A 88 15.73 -13.10 -15.62
CA GLN A 88 14.28 -13.14 -15.74
C GLN A 88 13.65 -12.04 -14.87
N ARG A 89 12.48 -11.52 -15.30
CA ARG A 89 11.76 -10.33 -14.77
C ARG A 89 11.56 -10.24 -13.25
N HIS A 90 11.88 -11.30 -12.48
CA HIS A 90 11.72 -11.36 -11.03
C HIS A 90 12.86 -10.71 -10.24
N ASP A 91 14.04 -10.48 -10.85
CA ASP A 91 15.22 -9.96 -10.14
C ASP A 91 15.46 -8.47 -10.43
N ARG A 92 14.42 -7.65 -10.22
CA ARG A 92 14.63 -6.20 -10.25
C ARG A 92 15.36 -5.76 -8.96
N VAL A 93 16.43 -4.99 -9.12
CA VAL A 93 17.07 -4.29 -8.02
C VAL A 93 16.39 -2.94 -7.84
N LEU A 94 15.82 -2.72 -6.67
CA LEU A 94 15.20 -1.45 -6.33
C LEU A 94 16.19 -0.62 -5.49
N LYS A 95 16.39 0.64 -5.88
CA LYS A 95 17.26 1.59 -5.17
C LYS A 95 16.49 2.86 -4.82
N ARG A 96 16.57 3.30 -3.57
CA ARG A 96 16.12 4.61 -3.13
C ARG A 96 17.23 5.62 -3.37
N VAL A 97 17.10 6.45 -4.39
CA VAL A 97 18.12 7.43 -4.79
C VAL A 97 18.01 8.72 -3.98
N GLU A 98 16.78 9.17 -3.74
CA GLU A 98 16.47 10.32 -2.91
C GLU A 98 15.35 9.95 -1.93
N SER A 99 15.27 10.60 -0.78
CA SER A 99 14.16 10.43 0.16
C SER A 99 13.68 11.76 0.69
N CYS A 100 12.37 11.95 0.73
CA CYS A 100 11.75 13.08 1.41
C CYS A 100 11.86 12.92 2.93
N ALA A 101 11.60 14.00 3.66
CA ALA A 101 11.57 14.00 5.12
C ALA A 101 10.58 12.94 5.65
N PRO A 102 10.87 12.29 6.78
CA PRO A 102 9.93 11.36 7.43
C PRO A 102 8.61 12.06 7.78
N ILE A 103 7.54 11.26 7.80
CA ILE A 103 6.24 11.71 8.31
C ILE A 103 6.27 11.54 9.83
N THR A 104 6.03 12.62 10.55
CA THR A 104 6.08 12.67 12.02
C THR A 104 4.66 12.69 12.60
N PRO A 105 4.46 12.40 13.90
CA PRO A 105 3.16 12.51 14.55
C PRO A 105 2.49 13.88 14.41
N SER A 106 3.29 14.96 14.31
CA SER A 106 2.78 16.32 14.13
C SER A 106 2.22 16.61 12.74
N ASP A 107 2.53 15.79 11.74
CA ASP A 107 1.96 15.89 10.40
C ASP A 107 0.55 15.29 10.32
N LEU A 108 0.19 14.45 11.30
CA LEU A 108 -1.11 13.80 11.36
C LEU A 108 -2.19 14.74 11.93
N PRO A 109 -3.47 14.58 11.54
CA PRO A 109 -4.56 15.40 12.05
C PRO A 109 -4.66 15.35 13.58
N ALA A 110 -4.61 16.52 14.23
CA ALA A 110 -4.53 16.62 15.71
C ALA A 110 -5.85 16.24 16.40
N SER A 111 -7.00 16.64 15.83
CA SER A 111 -8.32 16.62 16.50
C SER A 111 -9.37 15.76 15.81
N ARG A 112 -8.98 14.92 14.85
CA ARG A 112 -9.88 14.07 14.07
C ARG A 112 -9.59 12.61 14.33
N ARG A 113 -10.65 11.82 14.57
CA ARG A 113 -10.59 10.36 14.54
C ARG A 113 -11.03 9.86 13.17
N PHE A 114 -10.51 8.68 12.82
CA PHE A 114 -10.80 7.99 11.57
C PHE A 114 -11.29 6.58 11.88
N GLU A 115 -12.19 6.07 11.08
CA GLU A 115 -12.62 4.67 11.19
C GLU A 115 -11.51 3.75 10.69
N PHE A 116 -10.84 4.13 9.57
CA PHE A 116 -9.77 3.36 8.97
C PHE A 116 -8.51 4.21 8.76
N GLY A 117 -7.36 3.62 9.06
CA GLY A 117 -6.04 4.18 8.77
C GLY A 117 -5.23 3.22 7.90
N MET A 118 -4.47 3.74 6.94
CA MET A 118 -3.58 2.98 6.06
C MET A 118 -2.15 3.52 6.19
N ALA A 119 -1.24 2.74 6.79
CA ALA A 119 0.19 3.05 6.89
C ALA A 119 0.92 2.40 5.70
N VAL A 120 1.30 3.20 4.71
CA VAL A 120 1.76 2.72 3.40
C VAL A 120 3.05 3.38 2.93
N GLY A 121 3.94 3.70 3.86
CA GLY A 121 5.28 4.20 3.56
C GLY A 121 6.07 3.22 2.70
N VAL A 122 6.96 3.73 1.84
CA VAL A 122 7.77 2.89 0.92
C VAL A 122 9.27 3.17 1.03
N ALA A 123 9.66 4.30 1.62
CA ALA A 123 11.02 4.82 1.60
C ALA A 123 11.63 5.02 2.99
N GLY A 124 11.03 4.42 4.04
CA GLY A 124 11.46 4.60 5.43
C GLY A 124 10.92 5.90 6.05
N GLU A 125 9.94 6.54 5.43
CA GLU A 125 9.28 7.74 5.93
C GLU A 125 8.32 7.50 7.08
N MET A 126 7.86 6.25 7.28
CA MET A 126 7.05 5.85 8.42
C MET A 126 7.94 5.63 9.63
N LEU A 127 7.70 6.35 10.71
CA LEU A 127 8.40 6.20 11.98
C LEU A 127 7.53 5.40 12.98
N PRO A 128 8.12 4.68 13.95
CA PRO A 128 7.35 3.96 14.97
C PRO A 128 6.35 4.87 15.71
N GLU A 129 6.78 6.07 16.12
CA GLU A 129 5.93 7.05 16.80
C GLU A 129 4.81 7.60 15.90
N THR A 130 5.01 7.60 14.57
CA THR A 130 3.99 8.00 13.61
C THR A 130 2.92 6.91 13.48
N LEU A 131 3.34 5.66 13.36
CA LEU A 131 2.41 4.52 13.37
C LEU A 131 1.65 4.44 14.71
N GLU A 132 2.34 4.63 15.84
CA GLU A 132 1.70 4.67 17.16
C GLU A 132 0.61 5.74 17.22
N ARG A 133 0.90 6.95 16.71
CA ARG A 133 -0.11 8.01 16.62
C ARG A 133 -1.26 7.65 15.70
N MET A 134 -1.03 6.96 14.58
CA MET A 134 -2.11 6.45 13.73
C MET A 134 -3.01 5.47 14.49
N LEU A 135 -2.42 4.55 15.26
CA LEU A 135 -3.13 3.59 16.11
C LEU A 135 -3.97 4.26 17.21
N ASP A 136 -3.62 5.48 17.63
CA ASP A 136 -4.40 6.27 18.60
C ASP A 136 -5.61 6.97 17.97
N ILE A 137 -5.52 7.38 16.71
CA ILE A 137 -6.54 8.21 16.04
C ILE A 137 -7.39 7.45 15.03
N CYS A 138 -7.07 6.19 14.73
CA CYS A 138 -7.84 5.33 13.85
C CYS A 138 -8.40 4.13 14.63
N ASP A 139 -9.63 3.73 14.32
CA ASP A 139 -10.26 2.57 14.99
C ASP A 139 -9.67 1.25 14.47
N THR A 140 -9.35 1.19 13.16
CA THR A 140 -8.64 0.05 12.54
C THR A 140 -7.51 0.56 11.65
N VAL A 141 -6.29 0.05 11.86
CA VAL A 141 -5.14 0.40 11.02
C VAL A 141 -4.72 -0.78 10.16
N PHE A 142 -4.59 -0.51 8.86
CA PHE A 142 -4.04 -1.39 7.84
C PHE A 142 -2.60 -0.97 7.57
N VAL A 143 -1.70 -1.92 7.62
CA VAL A 143 -0.27 -1.68 7.39
C VAL A 143 0.20 -2.48 6.19
N ASP A 144 0.77 -1.83 5.18
CA ASP A 144 1.63 -2.53 4.24
C ASP A 144 2.99 -2.75 4.89
N VAL A 145 3.40 -4.01 5.01
CA VAL A 145 4.60 -4.39 5.76
C VAL A 145 5.86 -3.73 5.21
N GLN A 146 5.90 -3.41 3.91
CA GLN A 146 7.02 -2.69 3.31
C GLN A 146 7.36 -1.39 4.05
N ALA A 147 6.35 -0.73 4.65
CA ALA A 147 6.55 0.49 5.44
C ALA A 147 7.36 0.26 6.72
N LEU A 148 7.43 -0.98 7.19
CA LEU A 148 8.03 -1.37 8.46
C LEU A 148 9.37 -2.11 8.31
N ILE A 149 9.57 -2.85 7.20
CA ILE A 149 10.67 -3.80 7.06
C ILE A 149 11.68 -3.44 5.97
N ARG A 150 11.43 -2.41 5.15
CA ARG A 150 12.44 -1.97 4.16
C ARG A 150 13.62 -1.29 4.85
N ALA A 151 14.81 -1.76 4.53
CA ALA A 151 16.08 -1.14 4.88
C ALA A 151 16.77 -0.67 3.59
N PHE A 152 17.64 0.32 3.73
CA PHE A 152 18.29 0.98 2.60
C PHE A 152 19.79 0.99 2.84
N ASP A 153 20.53 0.43 1.88
CA ASP A 153 22.00 0.46 1.94
C ASP A 153 22.49 1.92 1.96
N PRO A 154 23.31 2.32 2.96
CA PRO A 154 23.77 3.68 3.07
C PRO A 154 24.72 4.12 1.95
N ALA A 155 25.34 3.17 1.25
CA ALA A 155 26.29 3.46 0.18
C ALA A 155 25.61 3.75 -1.17
N ASP A 156 24.52 3.01 -1.49
CA ASP A 156 23.93 3.09 -2.83
C ASP A 156 22.40 3.07 -2.86
N GLY A 157 21.75 3.06 -1.68
CA GLY A 157 20.31 3.08 -1.55
C GLY A 157 19.61 1.77 -1.91
N THR A 158 20.34 0.67 -2.15
CA THR A 158 19.73 -0.63 -2.46
C THR A 158 18.76 -1.04 -1.36
N VAL A 159 17.54 -1.41 -1.77
CA VAL A 159 16.48 -1.84 -0.85
C VAL A 159 16.72 -3.29 -0.47
N SER A 160 16.70 -3.55 0.84
CA SER A 160 16.69 -4.88 1.44
C SER A 160 15.55 -4.99 2.45
N LEU A 161 15.33 -6.18 2.99
CA LEU A 161 14.31 -6.42 4.00
C LEU A 161 14.97 -6.85 5.31
N VAL A 162 14.45 -6.34 6.42
CA VAL A 162 14.77 -6.80 7.77
C VAL A 162 13.59 -7.55 8.36
N HIS A 163 13.82 -8.45 9.31
CA HIS A 163 12.70 -9.09 10.00
C HIS A 163 11.89 -8.07 10.81
N LEU A 164 10.57 -8.20 10.80
CA LEU A 164 9.64 -7.32 11.51
C LEU A 164 10.03 -7.17 12.99
N ARG A 165 10.41 -8.27 13.66
CA ARG A 165 10.89 -8.26 15.05
C ARG A 165 12.14 -7.39 15.28
N ASP A 166 12.93 -7.14 14.23
CA ASP A 166 14.17 -6.37 14.28
C ASP A 166 14.00 -4.94 13.72
N SER A 167 12.81 -4.61 13.22
CA SER A 167 12.50 -3.35 12.52
C SER A 167 12.22 -2.15 13.43
N GLY A 168 12.02 -2.40 14.73
CA GLY A 168 11.58 -1.38 15.69
C GLY A 168 10.06 -1.20 15.79
N PHE A 169 9.27 -1.89 14.95
CA PHE A 169 7.79 -1.80 14.94
C PHE A 169 7.10 -3.00 15.61
N ASP A 170 7.83 -4.04 15.98
CA ASP A 170 7.27 -5.31 16.49
C ASP A 170 6.30 -5.12 17.67
N HIS A 171 6.62 -4.20 18.58
CA HIS A 171 5.80 -3.88 19.75
C HIS A 171 4.43 -3.26 19.41
N LEU A 172 4.24 -2.76 18.17
CA LEU A 172 2.99 -2.17 17.69
C LEU A 172 2.07 -3.19 17.01
N VAL A 173 2.59 -4.38 16.63
CA VAL A 173 1.82 -5.41 15.92
C VAL A 173 0.51 -5.79 16.62
N PRO A 174 0.45 -5.95 17.97
CA PRO A 174 -0.80 -6.29 18.65
C PRO A 174 -1.91 -5.24 18.53
N ARG A 175 -1.58 -4.03 18.10
CA ARG A 175 -2.54 -2.93 17.91
C ARG A 175 -2.95 -2.75 16.45
N ILE A 176 -2.25 -3.41 15.51
CA ILE A 176 -2.55 -3.36 14.07
C ILE A 176 -3.79 -4.23 13.81
N GLY A 177 -4.73 -3.73 13.01
CA GLY A 177 -5.89 -4.51 12.58
C GLY A 177 -5.55 -5.49 11.46
N PHE A 178 -4.85 -5.00 10.45
CA PHE A 178 -4.48 -5.79 9.26
C PHE A 178 -3.02 -5.51 8.86
N LEU A 179 -2.27 -6.58 8.63
CA LEU A 179 -0.91 -6.54 8.11
C LEU A 179 -0.88 -7.21 6.72
N LYS A 180 -0.62 -6.43 5.68
CA LYS A 180 -0.46 -6.95 4.31
C LYS A 180 1.01 -7.14 4.01
N ALA A 181 1.35 -8.27 3.40
CA ALA A 181 2.67 -8.59 2.87
C ALA A 181 2.54 -9.22 1.47
N SER A 182 3.60 -9.16 0.67
CA SER A 182 3.76 -10.02 -0.49
C SER A 182 4.34 -11.39 -0.07
N SER A 183 4.30 -12.37 -0.98
CA SER A 183 4.95 -13.68 -0.77
C SER A 183 6.45 -13.54 -0.49
N ASP A 184 7.12 -12.56 -1.10
CA ASP A 184 8.54 -12.30 -0.88
C ASP A 184 8.83 -11.66 0.49
N GLU A 185 7.87 -10.89 1.03
CA GLU A 185 7.96 -10.23 2.33
C GLU A 185 7.52 -11.14 3.49
N ALA A 186 6.64 -12.11 3.23
CA ALA A 186 6.07 -13.00 4.25
C ALA A 186 7.12 -13.72 5.13
N PRO A 187 8.28 -14.18 4.62
CA PRO A 187 9.33 -14.75 5.45
C PRO A 187 9.89 -13.80 6.52
N TYR A 188 9.83 -12.49 6.27
CA TYR A 188 10.34 -11.44 7.18
C TYR A 188 9.29 -11.01 8.21
N VAL A 189 8.02 -11.32 7.99
CA VAL A 189 6.90 -10.98 8.89
C VAL A 189 6.84 -11.92 10.09
N GLY A 190 7.12 -13.21 9.90
CA GLY A 190 6.81 -14.22 10.90
C GLY A 190 5.29 -14.46 11.02
N VAL A 191 4.64 -14.79 9.90
CA VAL A 191 3.17 -14.88 9.74
C VAL A 191 2.50 -15.67 10.88
N GLU A 192 3.09 -16.79 11.32
CA GLU A 192 2.53 -17.62 12.41
C GLU A 192 2.51 -16.94 13.79
N ALA A 193 3.36 -15.97 14.01
CA ALA A 193 3.32 -15.14 15.22
C ALA A 193 2.33 -13.98 15.04
N ALA A 194 2.44 -13.26 13.92
CA ALA A 194 1.63 -12.07 13.65
C ALA A 194 0.13 -12.39 13.54
N ARG A 195 -0.27 -13.55 12.96
CA ARG A 195 -1.69 -13.96 12.82
C ARG A 195 -2.43 -14.20 14.14
N LYS A 196 -1.69 -14.32 15.25
CA LYS A 196 -2.29 -14.42 16.60
C LYS A 196 -2.73 -13.08 17.12
N GLU A 197 -2.11 -12.01 16.65
CA GLU A 197 -2.30 -10.63 17.09
C GLU A 197 -3.20 -9.83 16.13
N CYS A 198 -3.03 -10.01 14.82
CA CYS A 198 -3.77 -9.25 13.79
C CYS A 198 -4.17 -10.15 12.60
N CYS A 199 -5.00 -9.63 11.70
CA CYS A 199 -5.25 -10.29 10.42
C CYS A 199 -4.06 -10.07 9.48
N VAL A 200 -3.43 -11.16 9.03
CA VAL A 200 -2.34 -11.10 8.04
C VAL A 200 -2.87 -11.49 6.67
N VAL A 201 -2.57 -10.69 5.66
CA VAL A 201 -2.94 -10.96 4.27
C VAL A 201 -1.67 -11.03 3.43
N VAL A 202 -1.41 -12.18 2.82
CA VAL A 202 -0.25 -12.40 1.95
C VAL A 202 -0.72 -12.43 0.49
N THR A 203 -0.23 -11.50 -0.31
CA THR A 203 -0.49 -11.48 -1.77
C THR A 203 0.50 -12.39 -2.49
N ASN A 204 0.01 -13.27 -3.38
CA ASN A 204 0.76 -14.32 -4.06
C ASN A 204 0.81 -14.10 -5.59
N GLY A 205 0.75 -12.84 -6.04
CA GLY A 205 0.78 -12.49 -7.46
C GLY A 205 -0.38 -13.12 -8.23
N GLU A 206 -0.06 -13.91 -9.26
CA GLU A 206 -1.06 -14.57 -10.11
C GLU A 206 -1.85 -15.69 -9.41
N GLU A 207 -1.45 -16.09 -8.20
CA GLU A 207 -2.16 -17.08 -7.38
C GLU A 207 -3.20 -16.42 -6.43
N GLY A 208 -3.35 -15.09 -6.45
CA GLY A 208 -4.29 -14.35 -5.61
C GLY A 208 -3.71 -14.00 -4.26
N CYS A 209 -4.40 -14.30 -3.17
CA CYS A 209 -3.90 -14.02 -1.82
C CYS A 209 -4.33 -15.08 -0.81
N THR A 210 -3.68 -15.07 0.36
CA THR A 210 -4.05 -15.90 1.51
C THR A 210 -4.31 -15.01 2.71
N VAL A 211 -5.45 -15.20 3.36
CA VAL A 211 -5.85 -14.51 4.59
C VAL A 211 -5.56 -15.43 5.77
N TYR A 212 -4.83 -14.92 6.74
CA TYR A 212 -4.49 -15.60 7.98
C TYR A 212 -5.08 -14.82 9.16
N TYR A 213 -5.95 -15.45 9.92
CA TYR A 213 -6.50 -14.85 11.12
C TYR A 213 -6.73 -15.92 12.18
N GLN A 214 -6.08 -15.77 13.32
CA GLN A 214 -6.07 -16.79 14.38
C GLN A 214 -5.72 -18.20 13.81
N ASN A 215 -6.64 -19.14 13.90
CA ASN A 215 -6.44 -20.50 13.39
C ASN A 215 -7.00 -20.71 11.96
N VAL A 216 -7.52 -19.65 11.34
CA VAL A 216 -8.07 -19.71 9.98
C VAL A 216 -6.98 -19.34 8.97
N GLU A 217 -6.84 -20.15 7.92
CA GLU A 217 -6.09 -19.85 6.73
C GLU A 217 -7.03 -20.05 5.54
N GLN A 218 -7.21 -19.00 4.75
CA GLN A 218 -8.12 -19.02 3.62
C GLN A 218 -7.43 -18.46 2.37
N ARG A 219 -7.35 -19.28 1.33
CA ARG A 219 -6.89 -18.85 0.01
C ARG A 219 -8.02 -18.20 -0.76
N ILE A 220 -7.73 -17.04 -1.34
CA ILE A 220 -8.66 -16.24 -2.13
C ILE A 220 -8.18 -16.25 -3.58
N ALA A 221 -9.06 -16.65 -4.49
CA ALA A 221 -8.73 -16.82 -5.90
C ALA A 221 -8.30 -15.51 -6.57
N PRO A 222 -7.39 -15.56 -7.54
CA PRO A 222 -7.00 -14.40 -8.35
C PRO A 222 -8.09 -14.04 -9.38
N PHE A 223 -7.95 -12.86 -9.98
CA PHE A 223 -8.63 -12.54 -11.24
C PHE A 223 -7.65 -12.71 -12.40
N PRO A 224 -8.01 -13.47 -13.44
CA PRO A 224 -7.17 -13.63 -14.61
C PRO A 224 -6.93 -12.28 -15.31
N THR A 225 -5.68 -11.99 -15.58
CA THR A 225 -5.28 -10.77 -16.30
C THR A 225 -3.99 -11.00 -17.10
N VAL A 226 -3.78 -10.17 -18.10
CA VAL A 226 -2.51 -10.14 -18.82
C VAL A 226 -1.63 -9.08 -18.16
N GLN A 227 -0.49 -9.51 -17.64
CA GLN A 227 0.43 -8.62 -16.98
C GLN A 227 1.14 -7.70 -17.98
N VAL A 228 0.95 -6.39 -17.80
CA VAL A 228 1.66 -5.30 -18.51
C VAL A 228 2.73 -4.73 -17.58
N ASP A 229 2.34 -4.31 -16.36
CA ASP A 229 3.24 -3.75 -15.35
C ASP A 229 2.78 -4.21 -13.95
N PRO A 230 3.60 -4.92 -13.16
CA PRO A 230 3.23 -5.38 -11.82
C PRO A 230 3.31 -4.28 -10.76
N THR A 231 3.82 -3.08 -11.11
CA THR A 231 4.01 -1.99 -10.16
C THR A 231 2.68 -1.52 -9.58
N GLY A 232 2.61 -1.38 -8.26
CA GLY A 232 1.44 -0.89 -7.55
C GLY A 232 0.29 -1.90 -7.41
N ALA A 233 0.43 -3.13 -7.90
CA ALA A 233 -0.62 -4.16 -7.76
C ALA A 233 -0.95 -4.47 -6.30
N GLY A 234 0.09 -4.62 -5.46
CA GLY A 234 -0.06 -4.83 -4.01
C GLY A 234 -0.68 -3.64 -3.28
N ASP A 235 -0.37 -2.43 -3.74
CA ASP A 235 -0.93 -1.19 -3.19
C ASP A 235 -2.42 -1.06 -3.56
N SER A 236 -2.76 -1.32 -4.83
CA SER A 236 -4.15 -1.33 -5.30
C SER A 236 -4.95 -2.47 -4.66
N PHE A 237 -4.32 -3.62 -4.41
CA PHE A 237 -4.93 -4.70 -3.61
C PHE A 237 -5.31 -4.20 -2.22
N LEU A 238 -4.39 -3.54 -1.51
CA LEU A 238 -4.67 -3.00 -0.18
C LEU A 238 -5.79 -1.95 -0.21
N GLY A 239 -5.80 -1.07 -1.21
CA GLY A 239 -6.89 -0.13 -1.44
C GLY A 239 -8.23 -0.83 -1.61
N GLY A 240 -8.29 -1.86 -2.45
CA GLY A 240 -9.50 -2.66 -2.71
C GLY A 240 -9.99 -3.45 -1.49
N LEU A 241 -9.07 -4.04 -0.72
CA LEU A 241 -9.38 -4.70 0.56
C LEU A 241 -10.06 -3.73 1.53
N VAL A 242 -9.50 -2.53 1.69
CA VAL A 242 -10.06 -1.51 2.58
C VAL A 242 -11.41 -1.02 2.08
N VAL A 243 -11.60 -0.82 0.78
CA VAL A 243 -12.91 -0.50 0.18
C VAL A 243 -13.95 -1.55 0.53
N GLY A 244 -13.64 -2.85 0.35
CA GLY A 244 -14.57 -3.93 0.69
C GLY A 244 -14.98 -3.92 2.17
N LEU A 245 -14.04 -3.67 3.06
CA LEU A 245 -14.33 -3.59 4.51
C LEU A 245 -15.13 -2.33 4.88
N ILE A 246 -14.89 -1.19 4.22
CA ILE A 246 -15.71 0.02 4.34
C ILE A 246 -17.17 -0.26 3.94
N GLU A 247 -17.38 -1.02 2.87
CA GLU A 247 -18.71 -1.44 2.41
C GLU A 247 -19.33 -2.57 3.27
N GLY A 248 -18.65 -3.00 4.34
CA GLY A 248 -19.15 -4.00 5.27
C GLY A 248 -19.01 -5.45 4.78
N MET A 249 -18.20 -5.70 3.76
CA MET A 249 -17.95 -7.06 3.27
C MET A 249 -17.18 -7.89 4.31
N PRO A 250 -17.43 -9.20 4.40
CA PRO A 250 -16.56 -10.12 5.13
C PRO A 250 -15.13 -10.06 4.59
N VAL A 251 -14.14 -10.34 5.44
CA VAL A 251 -12.70 -10.25 5.08
C VAL A 251 -12.35 -11.03 3.80
N PRO A 252 -12.86 -12.27 3.58
CA PRO A 252 -12.56 -13.01 2.34
C PRO A 252 -13.07 -12.30 1.08
N ASP A 253 -14.27 -11.70 1.13
CA ASP A 253 -14.88 -11.00 0.00
C ASP A 253 -14.17 -9.66 -0.25
N ALA A 254 -13.78 -8.95 0.81
CA ALA A 254 -12.95 -7.76 0.73
C ALA A 254 -11.56 -8.07 0.14
N ALA A 255 -10.95 -9.21 0.50
CA ALA A 255 -9.69 -9.66 -0.09
C ALA A 255 -9.85 -10.06 -1.57
N LEU A 256 -11.00 -10.63 -1.96
CA LEU A 256 -11.33 -10.88 -3.35
C LEU A 256 -11.45 -9.57 -4.15
N LEU A 257 -12.09 -8.54 -3.57
CA LEU A 257 -12.11 -7.20 -4.15
C LEU A 257 -10.70 -6.60 -4.26
N GLY A 258 -9.83 -6.85 -3.28
CA GLY A 258 -8.41 -6.52 -3.35
C GLY A 258 -7.71 -7.16 -4.56
N ASN A 259 -7.89 -8.48 -4.76
CA ASN A 259 -7.37 -9.20 -5.94
C ASN A 259 -7.88 -8.61 -7.25
N PHE A 260 -9.15 -8.18 -7.29
CA PHE A 260 -9.74 -7.53 -8.46
C PHE A 260 -9.02 -6.21 -8.81
N PHE A 261 -8.83 -5.31 -7.84
CA PHE A 261 -8.10 -4.04 -8.08
C PHE A 261 -6.64 -4.28 -8.43
N GLY A 262 -5.97 -5.23 -7.77
CA GLY A 262 -4.62 -5.65 -8.13
C GLY A 262 -4.55 -6.13 -9.58
N SER A 263 -5.50 -6.95 -10.03
CA SER A 263 -5.56 -7.46 -11.42
C SER A 263 -5.77 -6.36 -12.45
N LEU A 264 -6.61 -5.35 -12.15
CA LEU A 264 -6.81 -4.20 -13.01
C LEU A 264 -5.54 -3.35 -13.14
N THR A 265 -4.78 -3.24 -12.05
CA THR A 265 -3.52 -2.47 -12.01
C THR A 265 -2.45 -3.12 -12.85
N VAL A 266 -2.20 -4.43 -12.72
CA VAL A 266 -1.19 -5.12 -13.52
C VAL A 266 -1.48 -5.12 -15.02
N GLY A 267 -2.73 -4.93 -15.42
CA GLY A 267 -3.14 -4.80 -16.82
C GLY A 267 -2.90 -3.42 -17.44
N GLN A 268 -2.35 -2.47 -16.70
CA GLN A 268 -2.09 -1.09 -17.14
C GLN A 268 -0.63 -0.72 -16.91
N LEU A 269 -0.14 0.32 -17.60
CA LEU A 269 1.18 0.89 -17.40
C LEU A 269 1.06 2.13 -16.50
N GLY A 270 1.87 2.19 -15.44
CA GLY A 270 1.90 3.30 -14.49
C GLY A 270 0.65 3.37 -13.62
N LEU A 271 0.26 4.59 -13.17
CA LEU A 271 -0.87 4.76 -12.27
C LEU A 271 -2.20 4.35 -12.95
N PRO A 272 -2.95 3.38 -12.36
CA PRO A 272 -4.15 2.86 -13.00
C PRO A 272 -5.28 3.90 -13.04
N LYS A 273 -6.13 3.78 -14.06
CA LYS A 273 -7.38 4.52 -14.16
C LYS A 273 -8.54 3.55 -13.97
N PHE A 274 -9.35 3.80 -12.96
CA PHE A 274 -10.54 3.00 -12.67
C PHE A 274 -11.78 3.73 -13.18
N ASP A 275 -12.59 3.05 -14.02
CA ASP A 275 -13.90 3.56 -14.43
C ASP A 275 -14.97 3.09 -13.43
N PHE A 276 -15.50 4.03 -12.67
CA PHE A 276 -16.54 3.80 -11.67
C PHE A 276 -17.76 3.02 -12.21
N ARG A 277 -18.14 3.24 -13.47
CA ARG A 277 -19.28 2.54 -14.10
C ARG A 277 -19.02 1.05 -14.27
N VAL A 278 -17.80 0.69 -14.64
CA VAL A 278 -17.39 -0.72 -14.78
C VAL A 278 -17.34 -1.42 -13.42
N LEU A 279 -16.93 -0.70 -12.38
CA LEU A 279 -16.87 -1.23 -11.02
C LEU A 279 -18.28 -1.50 -10.46
N GLN A 280 -19.23 -0.58 -10.62
CA GLN A 280 -20.62 -0.79 -10.19
C GLN A 280 -21.31 -1.95 -10.90
N LEU A 281 -21.12 -2.11 -12.22
CA LEU A 281 -21.69 -3.20 -12.99
C LEU A 281 -21.18 -4.58 -12.56
N ARG A 282 -19.93 -4.69 -12.12
CA ARG A 282 -19.36 -5.96 -11.68
C ARG A 282 -19.69 -6.30 -10.22
N MET A 283 -19.83 -5.31 -9.35
CA MET A 283 -20.28 -5.52 -7.97
C MET A 283 -21.74 -5.99 -7.93
N SER A 284 -22.61 -5.43 -8.77
CA SER A 284 -24.03 -5.82 -8.86
C SER A 284 -24.27 -7.16 -9.58
N SER A 285 -23.34 -7.64 -10.42
CA SER A 285 -23.47 -8.94 -11.08
C SER A 285 -23.10 -10.14 -10.18
N ASN A 286 -22.43 -9.92 -9.05
CA ASN A 286 -22.10 -10.97 -8.08
C ASN A 286 -23.19 -11.19 -7.01
N GLU A 287 -24.23 -10.35 -6.94
CA GLU A 287 -25.37 -10.54 -6.03
C GLU A 287 -26.46 -11.50 -6.58
N GLY A 288 -26.27 -12.06 -7.76
CA GLY A 288 -27.23 -12.88 -8.48
C GLY A 288 -26.79 -14.33 -8.80
N GLY A 289 -25.75 -14.83 -8.13
CA GLY A 289 -25.22 -16.17 -8.36
C GLY A 289 -25.34 -17.10 -7.16
#